data_319d27686db64048caaa769dd5b5e960
#
_entry.id   319d27686db64048caaa769dd5b5e960
#
_cell.length_a   1.000
_cell.length_b   1.000
_cell.length_c   1.000
_cell.angle_alpha   90.00
_cell.angle_beta   90.00
_cell.angle_gamma   90.00
#
_symmetry.space_group_name_H-M   'P 1'
#
loop_
_entity.id
_entity.type
_entity.pdbx_description
1 polymer ?
#
loop_
_entity_poly.entity_id
_entity_poly.type
_entity_poly.pdbx_seq_one_letter_code
_entity_poly.pdbx_strand_id
1 'polypeptide(L)'
;MKIRDEKYIPKPQKQQRGDRGEVKLNFLINSATIDEKDPNNQRELEKMRLRLQEIENDPNSEFLSFSVKGVSSPEGPYQSNLKLAKKRTDSTLKRIFGFLNGGTINAIKDSTYTEGVVASWEEVAELMERDSLPTDKLREIINCYPDNMASQYSRILRLPEYRNVILTTYLPRLRRVEYSFNYSVMRLLNDEEIRIMYKQDYKKLVPYEFWRIYLDADNDSTREVICRQALEQYPKFMIMANELAALLIEQKKADSKLLEPFVSRSAPTELLLSLIHISEPTRH
;
A
#
# COMPACT_ATOMS: atom_id res chain seq x y z
N MET A 1 33.62 20.34 -2.48
CA MET A 1 33.26 21.26 -3.60
C MET A 1 32.03 20.71 -4.31
N LYS A 2 30.93 21.49 -4.46
CA LYS A 2 29.64 20.97 -4.95
C LYS A 2 29.52 21.17 -6.45
N ILE A 3 29.03 20.15 -7.18
CA ILE A 3 28.69 20.27 -8.60
C ILE A 3 27.48 21.19 -8.73
N ARG A 4 27.62 22.30 -9.44
CA ARG A 4 26.57 23.32 -9.66
C ARG A 4 26.01 23.30 -11.09
N ASP A 5 26.64 22.59 -12.02
CA ASP A 5 26.20 22.50 -13.41
C ASP A 5 24.92 21.65 -13.50
N GLU A 6 23.81 22.28 -13.88
CA GLU A 6 22.47 21.66 -13.96
C GLU A 6 22.41 20.42 -14.87
N LYS A 7 23.33 20.29 -15.83
CA LYS A 7 23.37 19.12 -16.71
C LYS A 7 23.65 17.81 -15.96
N TYR A 8 24.27 17.86 -14.77
CA TYR A 8 24.58 16.68 -13.93
C TYR A 8 23.53 16.43 -12.86
N ILE A 9 22.62 17.39 -12.62
CA ILE A 9 21.51 17.22 -11.70
C ILE A 9 20.48 16.30 -12.37
N PRO A 10 20.05 15.22 -11.72
CA PRO A 10 19.05 14.33 -12.28
C PRO A 10 17.73 15.07 -12.52
N LYS A 11 17.21 14.93 -13.73
CA LYS A 11 15.94 15.55 -14.12
C LYS A 11 14.76 14.71 -13.61
N PRO A 12 13.63 15.34 -13.25
CA PRO A 12 12.43 14.62 -12.88
C PRO A 12 11.95 13.73 -14.03
N GLN A 13 11.74 12.45 -13.72
CA GLN A 13 11.20 11.47 -14.65
C GLN A 13 10.01 10.77 -14.03
N LYS A 14 8.88 10.79 -14.72
CA LYS A 14 7.72 10.02 -14.30
C LYS A 14 8.06 8.54 -14.30
N GLN A 15 7.66 7.85 -13.24
CA GLN A 15 7.83 6.41 -13.08
C GLN A 15 6.48 5.74 -12.98
N GLN A 16 6.43 4.48 -13.44
CA GLN A 16 5.29 3.61 -13.20
C GLN A 16 5.21 3.31 -11.70
N ARG A 17 4.12 3.71 -11.05
CA ARG A 17 3.90 3.49 -9.61
C ARG A 17 2.64 2.67 -9.41
N GLY A 18 2.77 1.60 -8.62
CA GLY A 18 1.60 0.86 -8.15
C GLY A 18 0.95 1.58 -6.97
N ASP A 19 -0.37 1.51 -6.90
CA ASP A 19 -1.15 1.97 -5.76
C ASP A 19 -2.38 1.07 -5.58
N ARG A 20 -3.07 1.17 -4.43
CA ARG A 20 -4.19 0.31 -4.08
C ARG A 20 -5.31 1.12 -3.44
N GLY A 21 -6.54 0.86 -3.87
CA GLY A 21 -7.75 1.33 -3.22
C GLY A 21 -8.46 0.19 -2.49
N GLU A 22 -9.02 0.48 -1.32
CA GLU A 22 -9.84 -0.47 -0.54
C GLU A 22 -11.11 0.21 -0.04
N VAL A 23 -12.22 -0.54 -0.06
CA VAL A 23 -13.50 -0.09 0.51
C VAL A 23 -14.27 -1.26 1.12
N LYS A 24 -15.09 -0.97 2.12
CA LYS A 24 -15.99 -1.93 2.76
C LYS A 24 -17.44 -1.48 2.62
N LEU A 25 -18.31 -2.37 2.09
CA LEU A 25 -19.73 -2.17 2.00
C LEU A 25 -20.47 -3.13 2.94
N ASN A 26 -21.49 -2.62 3.63
CA ASN A 26 -22.30 -3.36 4.57
C ASN A 26 -23.57 -3.93 3.90
N PHE A 27 -24.03 -5.08 4.39
CA PHE A 27 -25.22 -5.74 3.88
C PHE A 27 -26.20 -6.09 5.00
N LEU A 28 -27.49 -5.98 4.71
CA LEU A 28 -28.55 -6.43 5.60
C LEU A 28 -28.57 -7.97 5.72
N ILE A 29 -29.23 -8.45 6.77
CA ILE A 29 -29.44 -9.88 6.98
C ILE A 29 -30.17 -10.50 5.79
N ASN A 30 -29.72 -11.67 5.34
CA ASN A 30 -30.29 -12.41 4.22
C ASN A 30 -30.40 -11.63 2.89
N SER A 31 -29.71 -10.49 2.77
CA SER A 31 -29.69 -9.67 1.56
C SER A 31 -28.34 -9.79 0.85
N ALA A 32 -28.40 -9.86 -0.47
CA ALA A 32 -27.25 -9.72 -1.37
C ALA A 32 -27.29 -8.39 -2.15
N THR A 33 -28.29 -7.56 -1.90
CA THR A 33 -28.39 -6.23 -2.50
C THR A 33 -27.69 -5.22 -1.61
N ILE A 34 -26.93 -4.35 -2.20
CA ILE A 34 -26.29 -3.22 -1.50
C ILE A 34 -27.41 -2.30 -1.00
N ASP A 35 -27.42 -2.01 0.30
CA ASP A 35 -28.34 -1.05 0.85
C ASP A 35 -27.87 0.37 0.53
N GLU A 36 -28.41 0.94 -0.55
CA GLU A 36 -28.07 2.31 -0.98
C GLU A 36 -28.68 3.40 -0.08
N LYS A 37 -29.52 3.03 0.92
CA LYS A 37 -30.05 3.96 1.92
C LYS A 37 -29.15 4.06 3.15
N ASP A 38 -28.24 3.11 3.34
CA ASP A 38 -27.24 3.17 4.40
C ASP A 38 -26.27 4.34 4.13
N PRO A 39 -26.15 5.35 5.03
CA PRO A 39 -25.28 6.49 4.83
C PRO A 39 -23.80 6.11 4.67
N ASN A 40 -23.36 5.01 5.29
CA ASN A 40 -21.99 4.51 5.11
C ASN A 40 -21.80 3.98 3.69
N ASN A 41 -22.73 3.16 3.20
CA ASN A 41 -22.67 2.64 1.84
C ASN A 41 -22.72 3.76 0.78
N GLN A 42 -23.59 4.76 0.98
CA GLN A 42 -23.66 5.92 0.07
C GLN A 42 -22.31 6.63 -0.03
N ARG A 43 -21.70 6.94 1.12
CA ARG A 43 -20.41 7.61 1.17
C ARG A 43 -19.31 6.76 0.52
N GLU A 44 -19.27 5.47 0.81
CA GLU A 44 -18.24 4.57 0.28
C GLU A 44 -18.42 4.30 -1.22
N LEU A 45 -19.65 4.15 -1.71
CA LEU A 45 -19.95 4.04 -3.14
C LEU A 45 -19.59 5.31 -3.90
N GLU A 46 -19.82 6.49 -3.34
CA GLU A 46 -19.47 7.75 -3.99
C GLU A 46 -17.95 7.96 -4.04
N LYS A 47 -17.24 7.67 -2.96
CA LYS A 47 -15.77 7.67 -2.96
C LYS A 47 -15.21 6.72 -4.01
N MET A 48 -15.76 5.51 -4.07
CA MET A 48 -15.39 4.50 -5.07
C MET A 48 -15.58 5.03 -6.48
N ARG A 49 -16.79 5.54 -6.77
CA ARG A 49 -17.13 6.10 -8.09
C ARG A 49 -16.13 7.18 -8.52
N LEU A 50 -15.90 8.16 -7.64
CA LEU A 50 -14.98 9.26 -7.91
C LEU A 50 -13.55 8.75 -8.16
N ARG A 51 -13.08 7.84 -7.32
CA ARG A 51 -11.71 7.30 -7.45
C ARG A 51 -11.52 6.48 -8.72
N LEU A 52 -12.48 5.61 -9.04
CA LEU A 52 -12.41 4.80 -10.26
C LEU A 52 -12.46 5.67 -11.51
N GLN A 53 -13.32 6.70 -11.53
CA GLN A 53 -13.40 7.64 -12.64
C GLN A 53 -12.14 8.53 -12.77
N GLU A 54 -11.55 8.95 -11.66
CA GLU A 54 -10.28 9.67 -11.67
C GLU A 54 -9.17 8.85 -12.36
N ILE A 55 -9.02 7.58 -11.97
CA ILE A 55 -8.03 6.67 -12.55
C ILE A 55 -8.33 6.39 -14.03
N GLU A 56 -9.60 6.14 -14.37
CA GLU A 56 -10.02 5.83 -15.73
C GLU A 56 -9.81 7.00 -16.69
N ASN A 57 -9.98 8.24 -16.22
CA ASN A 57 -9.83 9.45 -17.03
C ASN A 57 -8.37 9.95 -17.12
N ASP A 58 -7.46 9.40 -16.31
CA ASP A 58 -6.04 9.72 -16.39
C ASP A 58 -5.36 8.87 -17.47
N PRO A 59 -4.89 9.48 -18.59
CA PRO A 59 -4.24 8.73 -19.68
C PRO A 59 -2.92 8.06 -19.26
N ASN A 60 -2.38 8.40 -18.11
CA ASN A 60 -1.17 7.81 -17.57
C ASN A 60 -1.43 6.74 -16.52
N SER A 61 -2.69 6.41 -16.28
CA SER A 61 -3.10 5.40 -15.30
C SER A 61 -3.72 4.19 -15.99
N GLU A 62 -3.52 3.01 -15.40
CA GLU A 62 -4.05 1.75 -15.89
C GLU A 62 -4.45 0.87 -14.71
N PHE A 63 -5.66 0.31 -14.75
CA PHE A 63 -6.05 -0.71 -13.78
C PHE A 63 -5.32 -2.02 -14.05
N LEU A 64 -4.78 -2.63 -13.00
CA LEU A 64 -4.02 -3.88 -13.08
C LEU A 64 -4.85 -5.07 -12.62
N SER A 65 -5.60 -4.94 -11.53
CA SER A 65 -6.43 -6.02 -11.02
C SER A 65 -7.52 -5.50 -10.09
N PHE A 66 -8.58 -6.29 -9.96
CA PHE A 66 -9.65 -6.14 -8.97
C PHE A 66 -9.76 -7.39 -8.11
N SER A 67 -10.10 -7.23 -6.85
CA SER A 67 -10.42 -8.32 -5.94
C SER A 67 -11.66 -7.95 -5.14
N VAL A 68 -12.67 -8.82 -5.15
CA VAL A 68 -13.92 -8.61 -4.44
C VAL A 68 -14.20 -9.83 -3.57
N LYS A 69 -14.27 -9.62 -2.26
CA LYS A 69 -14.51 -10.66 -1.26
C LYS A 69 -15.81 -10.39 -0.51
N GLY A 70 -16.80 -11.21 -0.74
CA GLY A 70 -18.08 -11.20 -0.02
C GLY A 70 -17.97 -12.02 1.26
N VAL A 71 -18.44 -11.46 2.37
CA VAL A 71 -18.43 -12.13 3.68
C VAL A 71 -19.86 -12.24 4.20
N SER A 72 -20.25 -13.43 4.65
CA SER A 72 -21.46 -13.67 5.40
C SER A 72 -21.14 -14.02 6.85
N SER A 73 -22.04 -13.74 7.74
CA SER A 73 -21.94 -14.09 9.16
C SER A 73 -22.14 -15.61 9.38
N PRO A 74 -21.62 -16.17 10.49
CA PRO A 74 -21.54 -17.63 10.69
C PRO A 74 -22.85 -18.28 11.16
N GLU A 75 -23.91 -17.50 11.43
CA GLU A 75 -25.17 -18.05 11.88
C GLU A 75 -25.92 -18.82 10.78
N GLY A 76 -26.46 -19.99 11.11
CA GLY A 76 -27.24 -20.82 10.20
C GLY A 76 -26.40 -21.80 9.33
N PRO A 77 -27.01 -22.35 8.27
CA PRO A 77 -26.34 -23.36 7.45
C PRO A 77 -25.19 -22.80 6.61
N TYR A 78 -24.02 -23.35 6.76
CA TYR A 78 -22.79 -22.91 6.08
C TYR A 78 -22.95 -22.74 4.55
N GLN A 79 -23.55 -23.71 3.88
CA GLN A 79 -23.74 -23.67 2.42
C GLN A 79 -24.67 -22.54 1.97
N SER A 80 -25.68 -22.22 2.75
CA SER A 80 -26.58 -21.08 2.47
C SER A 80 -25.84 -19.76 2.63
N ASN A 81 -25.03 -19.63 3.67
CA ASN A 81 -24.22 -18.46 3.94
C ASN A 81 -23.13 -18.27 2.88
N LEU A 82 -22.49 -19.35 2.43
CA LEU A 82 -21.51 -19.30 1.34
C LEU A 82 -22.15 -18.83 0.02
N LYS A 83 -23.35 -19.35 -0.32
CA LYS A 83 -24.10 -18.86 -1.49
C LYS A 83 -24.48 -17.39 -1.37
N LEU A 84 -24.85 -16.94 -0.17
CA LEU A 84 -25.17 -15.53 0.08
C LEU A 84 -23.94 -14.65 -0.07
N ALA A 85 -22.78 -15.06 0.47
CA ALA A 85 -21.52 -14.37 0.31
C ALA A 85 -21.15 -14.20 -1.17
N LYS A 86 -21.23 -15.26 -1.97
CA LYS A 86 -21.00 -15.22 -3.44
C LYS A 86 -21.93 -14.24 -4.15
N LYS A 87 -23.23 -14.28 -3.83
CA LYS A 87 -24.20 -13.32 -4.40
C LYS A 87 -23.88 -11.88 -4.05
N ARG A 88 -23.38 -11.59 -2.83
CA ARG A 88 -22.90 -10.27 -2.44
C ARG A 88 -21.70 -9.83 -3.27
N THR A 89 -20.74 -10.73 -3.48
CA THR A 89 -19.59 -10.49 -4.35
C THR A 89 -20.04 -10.11 -5.77
N ASP A 90 -20.95 -10.90 -6.37
CA ASP A 90 -21.44 -10.65 -7.73
C ASP A 90 -22.18 -9.32 -7.84
N SER A 91 -23.04 -9.00 -6.86
CA SER A 91 -23.77 -7.73 -6.83
C SER A 91 -22.83 -6.53 -6.71
N THR A 92 -21.80 -6.63 -5.88
CA THR A 92 -20.81 -5.58 -5.70
C THR A 92 -19.95 -5.42 -6.96
N LEU A 93 -19.47 -6.51 -7.55
CA LEU A 93 -18.70 -6.47 -8.79
C LEU A 93 -19.50 -5.81 -9.91
N LYS A 94 -20.78 -6.18 -10.06
CA LYS A 94 -21.67 -5.54 -11.03
C LYS A 94 -21.81 -4.03 -10.77
N ARG A 95 -21.88 -3.61 -9.52
CA ARG A 95 -21.95 -2.18 -9.16
C ARG A 95 -20.63 -1.46 -9.49
N ILE A 96 -19.48 -2.07 -9.19
CA ILE A 96 -18.14 -1.54 -9.54
C ILE A 96 -18.03 -1.35 -11.05
N PHE A 97 -18.35 -2.38 -11.83
CA PHE A 97 -18.30 -2.32 -13.29
C PHE A 97 -19.27 -1.30 -13.88
N GLY A 98 -20.37 -0.99 -13.19
CA GLY A 98 -21.27 0.10 -13.58
C GLY A 98 -20.66 1.49 -13.49
N PHE A 99 -19.50 1.66 -12.85
CA PHE A 99 -18.77 2.93 -12.80
C PHE A 99 -17.67 3.05 -13.87
N LEU A 100 -17.34 1.96 -14.56
CA LEU A 100 -16.24 1.84 -15.52
C LEU A 100 -16.79 1.74 -16.95
N ASN A 101 -15.99 2.18 -17.92
CA ASN A 101 -16.31 1.97 -19.33
C ASN A 101 -16.03 0.52 -19.79
N GLY A 102 -16.63 0.13 -20.92
CA GLY A 102 -16.51 -1.23 -21.46
C GLY A 102 -15.08 -1.63 -21.85
N GLY A 103 -14.24 -0.67 -22.25
CA GLY A 103 -12.83 -0.90 -22.59
C GLY A 103 -12.04 -1.30 -21.35
N THR A 104 -12.18 -0.54 -20.27
CA THR A 104 -11.55 -0.83 -18.97
C THR A 104 -12.01 -2.20 -18.44
N ILE A 105 -13.32 -2.47 -18.47
CA ILE A 105 -13.87 -3.75 -18.00
C ILE A 105 -13.24 -4.93 -18.77
N ASN A 106 -13.15 -4.84 -20.10
CA ASN A 106 -12.53 -5.88 -20.91
C ASN A 106 -11.05 -6.09 -20.58
N ALA A 107 -10.30 -5.03 -20.32
CA ALA A 107 -8.88 -5.10 -19.98
C ALA A 107 -8.63 -5.81 -18.63
N ILE A 108 -9.51 -5.61 -17.64
CA ILE A 108 -9.33 -6.16 -16.28
C ILE A 108 -10.06 -7.47 -16.01
N LYS A 109 -10.88 -7.95 -16.97
CA LYS A 109 -11.74 -9.11 -16.77
C LYS A 109 -10.98 -10.34 -16.28
N ASP A 110 -9.84 -10.64 -16.89
CA ASP A 110 -9.01 -11.81 -16.54
C ASP A 110 -8.17 -11.61 -15.28
N SER A 111 -8.05 -10.34 -14.82
CA SER A 111 -7.35 -9.95 -13.58
C SER A 111 -8.34 -9.61 -12.45
N THR A 112 -9.61 -10.04 -12.58
CA THR A 112 -10.64 -9.83 -11.56
C THR A 112 -10.83 -11.11 -10.76
N TYR A 113 -10.57 -11.02 -9.45
CA TYR A 113 -10.68 -12.13 -8.51
C TYR A 113 -11.92 -11.96 -7.64
N THR A 114 -12.69 -13.00 -7.49
CA THR A 114 -13.91 -12.99 -6.67
C THR A 114 -13.89 -14.13 -5.68
N GLU A 115 -14.25 -13.84 -4.43
CA GLU A 115 -14.32 -14.82 -3.36
C GLU A 115 -15.56 -14.60 -2.49
N GLY A 116 -16.24 -15.67 -2.13
CA GLY A 116 -17.30 -15.66 -1.11
C GLY A 116 -16.86 -16.51 0.06
N VAL A 117 -16.91 -15.98 1.27
CA VAL A 117 -16.54 -16.69 2.50
C VAL A 117 -17.61 -16.55 3.58
N VAL A 118 -17.63 -17.51 4.49
CA VAL A 118 -18.40 -17.42 5.74
C VAL A 118 -17.42 -17.04 6.84
N ALA A 119 -17.69 -15.96 7.57
CA ALA A 119 -16.89 -15.55 8.71
C ALA A 119 -16.87 -16.64 9.78
N SER A 120 -15.82 -16.71 10.55
CA SER A 120 -15.69 -17.64 11.65
C SER A 120 -16.31 -17.10 12.95
N TRP A 121 -16.61 -17.95 13.90
CA TRP A 121 -16.94 -17.54 15.26
C TRP A 121 -15.74 -16.91 15.99
N GLU A 122 -14.53 -17.23 15.54
CA GLU A 122 -13.30 -16.58 15.98
C GLU A 122 -13.30 -15.09 15.70
N GLU A 123 -13.71 -14.68 14.49
CA GLU A 123 -13.85 -13.26 14.15
C GLU A 123 -14.88 -12.54 15.04
N VAL A 124 -15.94 -13.25 15.46
CA VAL A 124 -16.91 -12.70 16.43
C VAL A 124 -16.24 -12.45 17.79
N ALA A 125 -15.48 -13.44 18.29
CA ALA A 125 -14.74 -13.32 19.54
C ALA A 125 -13.75 -12.17 19.50
N GLU A 126 -12.96 -12.06 18.44
CA GLU A 126 -12.01 -10.95 18.25
C GLU A 126 -12.67 -9.57 18.23
N LEU A 127 -13.84 -9.45 17.59
CA LEU A 127 -14.57 -8.19 17.58
C LEU A 127 -15.09 -7.82 18.98
N MET A 128 -15.59 -8.81 19.76
CA MET A 128 -16.04 -8.60 21.13
C MET A 128 -14.87 -8.18 22.04
N GLU A 129 -13.72 -8.81 21.90
CA GLU A 129 -12.50 -8.47 22.66
C GLU A 129 -11.98 -7.07 22.37
N ARG A 130 -12.02 -6.64 21.11
CA ARG A 130 -11.68 -5.24 20.74
C ARG A 130 -12.59 -4.24 21.44
N ASP A 131 -13.85 -4.60 21.65
CA ASP A 131 -14.83 -3.78 22.36
C ASP A 131 -14.80 -4.05 23.90
N SER A 132 -13.77 -4.76 24.39
CA SER A 132 -13.53 -5.09 25.81
C SER A 132 -14.65 -5.91 26.46
N LEU A 133 -15.35 -6.75 25.68
CA LEU A 133 -16.37 -7.66 26.19
C LEU A 133 -15.77 -9.04 26.52
N PRO A 134 -16.30 -9.74 27.55
CA PRO A 134 -15.84 -11.08 27.90
C PRO A 134 -16.21 -12.09 26.82
N THR A 135 -15.24 -12.94 26.46
CA THR A 135 -15.39 -13.95 25.41
C THR A 135 -15.08 -15.38 25.88
N ASP A 136 -14.82 -15.61 27.18
CA ASP A 136 -14.35 -16.88 27.71
C ASP A 136 -15.23 -18.06 27.29
N LYS A 137 -16.55 -17.95 27.46
CA LYS A 137 -17.50 -19.01 27.10
C LYS A 137 -17.57 -19.22 25.57
N LEU A 138 -17.49 -18.13 24.80
CA LEU A 138 -17.49 -18.21 23.35
C LEU A 138 -16.23 -18.92 22.85
N ARG A 139 -15.06 -18.56 23.39
CA ARG A 139 -13.78 -19.18 23.08
C ARG A 139 -13.74 -20.66 23.52
N GLU A 140 -14.28 -21.00 24.68
CA GLU A 140 -14.40 -22.38 25.13
C GLU A 140 -15.19 -23.22 24.11
N ILE A 141 -16.33 -22.72 23.62
CA ILE A 141 -17.13 -23.43 22.60
C ILE A 141 -16.34 -23.58 21.32
N ILE A 142 -15.66 -22.54 20.85
CA ILE A 142 -14.85 -22.56 19.63
C ILE A 142 -13.76 -23.62 19.74
N ASN A 143 -13.02 -23.63 20.84
CA ASN A 143 -11.92 -24.55 21.09
C ASN A 143 -12.37 -26.01 21.26
N CYS A 144 -13.55 -26.23 21.86
CA CYS A 144 -14.12 -27.57 22.00
C CYS A 144 -14.59 -28.19 20.68
N TYR A 145 -14.90 -27.38 19.67
CA TYR A 145 -15.43 -27.82 18.37
C TYR A 145 -14.68 -27.14 17.20
N PRO A 146 -13.34 -27.31 17.11
CA PRO A 146 -12.58 -26.73 16.02
C PRO A 146 -13.11 -27.26 14.68
N ASP A 147 -13.17 -26.41 13.68
CA ASP A 147 -13.62 -26.72 12.33
C ASP A 147 -15.09 -27.22 12.17
N ASN A 148 -15.86 -27.17 13.25
CA ASN A 148 -17.27 -27.58 13.24
C ASN A 148 -18.22 -26.43 13.55
N MET A 149 -18.41 -25.54 12.58
CA MET A 149 -19.27 -24.36 12.71
C MET A 149 -20.72 -24.67 13.13
N ALA A 150 -21.27 -25.81 12.70
CA ALA A 150 -22.64 -26.21 13.07
C ALA A 150 -22.74 -26.55 14.57
N SER A 151 -21.76 -27.28 15.11
CA SER A 151 -21.67 -27.58 16.54
C SER A 151 -21.38 -26.34 17.37
N GLN A 152 -20.52 -25.45 16.92
CA GLN A 152 -20.29 -24.14 17.53
C GLN A 152 -21.60 -23.36 17.58
N TYR A 153 -22.26 -23.16 16.43
CA TYR A 153 -23.51 -22.39 16.33
C TYR A 153 -24.59 -22.91 17.27
N SER A 154 -24.86 -24.24 17.32
CA SER A 154 -25.88 -24.83 18.15
C SER A 154 -25.69 -24.56 19.65
N ARG A 155 -24.47 -24.35 20.11
CA ARG A 155 -24.09 -24.05 21.49
C ARG A 155 -24.07 -22.55 21.77
N ILE A 156 -23.54 -21.77 20.84
CA ILE A 156 -23.51 -20.31 20.93
C ILE A 156 -24.92 -19.70 21.01
N LEU A 157 -25.89 -20.30 20.31
CA LEU A 157 -27.29 -19.93 20.42
C LEU A 157 -27.85 -19.96 21.86
N ARG A 158 -27.23 -20.76 22.75
CA ARG A 158 -27.67 -20.94 24.16
C ARG A 158 -26.99 -19.97 25.12
N LEU A 159 -26.00 -19.20 24.64
CA LEU A 159 -25.33 -18.19 25.45
C LEU A 159 -26.34 -17.05 25.79
N PRO A 160 -26.34 -16.56 27.03
CA PRO A 160 -27.23 -15.46 27.44
C PRO A 160 -27.03 -14.20 26.59
N GLU A 161 -25.77 -13.93 26.19
CA GLU A 161 -25.37 -12.77 25.38
C GLU A 161 -25.70 -12.92 23.89
N TYR A 162 -26.12 -14.11 23.42
CA TYR A 162 -26.35 -14.35 22.00
C TYR A 162 -27.34 -13.39 21.38
N ARG A 163 -28.56 -13.32 21.96
CA ARG A 163 -29.67 -12.54 21.37
C ARG A 163 -29.45 -11.04 21.46
N ASN A 164 -28.91 -10.57 22.58
CA ASN A 164 -28.89 -9.14 22.90
C ASN A 164 -27.55 -8.48 22.49
N VAL A 165 -26.51 -9.26 22.29
CA VAL A 165 -25.17 -8.75 22.00
C VAL A 165 -24.63 -9.31 20.65
N ILE A 166 -24.48 -10.64 20.55
CA ILE A 166 -23.86 -11.25 19.38
C ILE A 166 -24.69 -11.02 18.13
N LEU A 167 -25.97 -11.38 18.17
CA LEU A 167 -26.89 -11.32 17.04
C LEU A 167 -27.13 -9.88 16.55
N THR A 168 -27.26 -8.94 17.49
CA THR A 168 -27.67 -7.56 17.19
C THR A 168 -26.49 -6.64 16.86
N THR A 169 -25.33 -6.90 17.45
CA THR A 169 -24.19 -5.99 17.35
C THR A 169 -23.06 -6.56 16.49
N TYR A 170 -22.67 -7.83 16.70
CA TYR A 170 -21.46 -8.38 16.08
C TYR A 170 -21.73 -9.08 14.75
N LEU A 171 -22.78 -9.89 14.63
CA LEU A 171 -23.08 -10.55 13.35
C LEU A 171 -23.37 -9.55 12.20
N PRO A 172 -24.04 -8.40 12.41
CA PRO A 172 -24.16 -7.38 11.36
C PRO A 172 -22.82 -6.84 10.87
N ARG A 173 -21.81 -6.67 11.74
CA ARG A 173 -20.47 -6.17 11.39
C ARG A 173 -19.70 -7.13 10.48
N LEU A 174 -20.07 -8.41 10.47
CA LEU A 174 -19.46 -9.43 9.59
C LEU A 174 -20.12 -9.50 8.20
N ARG A 175 -21.31 -8.93 8.02
CA ARG A 175 -22.04 -8.96 6.74
C ARG A 175 -21.56 -7.85 5.82
N ARG A 176 -20.41 -8.07 5.18
CA ARG A 176 -19.72 -7.05 4.39
C ARG A 176 -19.21 -7.59 3.06
N VAL A 177 -18.90 -6.70 2.16
CA VAL A 177 -18.02 -6.97 1.02
C VAL A 177 -16.83 -6.05 1.13
N GLU A 178 -15.67 -6.64 0.99
CA GLU A 178 -14.39 -5.97 0.85
C GLU A 178 -14.01 -6.00 -0.62
N TYR A 179 -13.65 -4.87 -1.19
CA TYR A 179 -13.05 -4.88 -2.51
C TYR A 179 -11.76 -4.09 -2.48
N SER A 180 -10.84 -4.52 -3.33
CA SER A 180 -9.60 -3.81 -3.56
C SER A 180 -9.29 -3.81 -5.05
N PHE A 181 -8.58 -2.79 -5.49
CA PHE A 181 -8.07 -2.70 -6.84
C PHE A 181 -6.64 -2.21 -6.81
N ASN A 182 -5.85 -2.73 -7.74
CA ASN A 182 -4.50 -2.25 -8.00
C ASN A 182 -4.51 -1.52 -9.32
N TYR A 183 -3.78 -0.43 -9.38
CA TYR A 183 -3.59 0.34 -10.61
C TYR A 183 -2.16 0.86 -10.67
N SER A 184 -1.71 1.17 -11.86
CA SER A 184 -0.44 1.82 -12.10
C SER A 184 -0.66 3.23 -12.63
N VAL A 185 0.25 4.13 -12.33
CA VAL A 185 0.20 5.52 -12.77
C VAL A 185 1.60 6.03 -13.10
N MET A 186 1.74 6.70 -14.25
CA MET A 186 2.99 7.36 -14.66
C MET A 186 3.05 8.75 -14.05
N ARG A 187 3.63 8.91 -12.89
CA ARG A 187 3.71 10.19 -12.18
C ARG A 187 5.05 10.42 -11.48
N LEU A 188 5.25 11.67 -11.10
CA LEU A 188 6.28 12.03 -10.13
C LEU A 188 5.74 11.83 -8.71
N LEU A 189 6.61 11.46 -7.79
CA LEU A 189 6.29 11.53 -6.37
C LEU A 189 6.47 12.97 -5.87
N ASN A 190 5.61 13.41 -4.96
CA ASN A 190 5.84 14.62 -4.19
C ASN A 190 6.85 14.35 -3.06
N ASP A 191 7.32 15.39 -2.38
CA ASP A 191 8.37 15.29 -1.37
C ASP A 191 7.98 14.41 -0.18
N GLU A 192 6.72 14.47 0.26
CA GLU A 192 6.24 13.62 1.35
C GLU A 192 6.21 12.14 0.97
N GLU A 193 5.74 11.83 -0.24
CA GLU A 193 5.75 10.47 -0.77
C GLU A 193 7.18 9.93 -0.93
N ILE A 194 8.13 10.77 -1.36
CA ILE A 194 9.55 10.40 -1.45
C ILE A 194 10.10 10.07 -0.05
N ARG A 195 9.81 10.89 0.98
CA ARG A 195 10.20 10.62 2.37
C ARG A 195 9.63 9.31 2.90
N ILE A 196 8.36 9.05 2.65
CA ILE A 196 7.70 7.80 3.07
C ILE A 196 8.35 6.61 2.38
N MET A 197 8.54 6.68 1.06
CA MET A 197 9.15 5.60 0.29
C MET A 197 10.60 5.35 0.72
N TYR A 198 11.38 6.40 0.96
CA TYR A 198 12.75 6.29 1.47
C TYR A 198 12.81 5.52 2.81
N LYS A 199 11.89 5.82 3.74
CA LYS A 199 11.82 5.12 5.03
C LYS A 199 11.37 3.67 4.91
N GLN A 200 10.49 3.36 3.97
CA GLN A 200 9.96 2.02 3.77
C GLN A 200 10.92 1.13 2.96
N ASP A 201 11.41 1.63 1.84
CA ASP A 201 12.29 0.90 0.95
C ASP A 201 13.01 1.87 -0.02
N TYR A 202 14.19 2.35 0.37
CA TYR A 202 14.98 3.29 -0.43
C TYR A 202 15.38 2.72 -1.81
N LYS A 203 15.39 1.39 -1.98
CA LYS A 203 15.76 0.74 -3.26
C LYS A 203 14.75 1.02 -4.39
N LYS A 204 13.56 1.49 -4.05
CA LYS A 204 12.54 1.90 -5.03
C LYS A 204 12.69 3.33 -5.53
N LEU A 205 13.59 4.11 -4.95
CA LEU A 205 13.84 5.48 -5.39
C LEU A 205 14.69 5.52 -6.65
N VAL A 206 14.36 6.48 -7.53
CA VAL A 206 15.16 6.78 -8.72
C VAL A 206 16.16 7.91 -8.44
N PRO A 207 17.18 8.15 -9.29
CA PRO A 207 18.21 9.15 -9.04
C PRO A 207 17.68 10.54 -8.69
N TYR A 208 16.61 11.02 -9.36
CA TYR A 208 15.99 12.30 -9.04
C TYR A 208 15.42 12.34 -7.62
N GLU A 209 14.79 11.28 -7.16
CA GLU A 209 14.19 11.18 -5.83
C GLU A 209 15.27 11.09 -4.73
N PHE A 210 16.37 10.38 -4.98
CA PHE A 210 17.56 10.43 -4.09
C PHE A 210 18.13 11.83 -3.98
N TRP A 211 18.20 12.56 -5.09
CA TRP A 211 18.66 13.95 -5.07
C TRP A 211 17.74 14.84 -4.23
N ARG A 212 16.40 14.67 -4.33
CA ARG A 212 15.44 15.42 -3.52
C ARG A 212 15.58 15.14 -2.03
N ILE A 213 15.71 13.87 -1.62
CA ILE A 213 15.94 13.48 -0.21
C ILE A 213 17.29 14.02 0.30
N TYR A 214 18.33 14.00 -0.52
CA TYR A 214 19.62 14.57 -0.16
C TYR A 214 19.53 16.08 0.13
N LEU A 215 18.82 16.83 -0.71
CA LEU A 215 18.64 18.26 -0.52
C LEU A 215 17.80 18.59 0.73
N ASP A 216 16.86 17.72 1.09
CA ASP A 216 15.96 17.86 2.25
C ASP A 216 16.61 17.40 3.57
N ALA A 217 17.78 16.78 3.54
CA ALA A 217 18.42 16.23 4.72
C ALA A 217 18.97 17.33 5.65
N ASP A 218 18.66 17.23 6.96
CA ASP A 218 18.95 18.24 7.97
C ASP A 218 20.44 18.31 8.36
N ASN A 219 21.19 17.21 8.20
CA ASN A 219 22.58 17.11 8.67
C ASN A 219 23.45 16.25 7.76
N ASP A 220 24.76 16.41 7.91
CA ASP A 220 25.76 15.75 7.06
C ASP A 220 25.84 14.24 7.28
N SER A 221 25.53 13.75 8.49
CA SER A 221 25.48 12.31 8.76
C SER A 221 24.35 11.65 7.95
N THR A 222 23.18 12.27 7.91
CA THR A 222 22.06 11.79 7.09
C THR A 222 22.38 11.88 5.60
N ARG A 223 23.00 12.97 5.15
CA ARG A 223 23.45 13.14 3.76
C ARG A 223 24.44 12.06 3.35
N GLU A 224 25.38 11.72 4.20
CA GLU A 224 26.36 10.64 3.94
C GLU A 224 25.64 9.30 3.73
N VAL A 225 24.68 8.95 4.60
CA VAL A 225 23.89 7.70 4.47
C VAL A 225 23.15 7.68 3.12
N ILE A 226 22.46 8.78 2.78
CA ILE A 226 21.71 8.90 1.52
C ILE A 226 22.64 8.72 0.31
N CYS A 227 23.82 9.36 0.31
CA CYS A 227 24.79 9.22 -0.76
C CYS A 227 25.27 7.77 -0.92
N ARG A 228 25.58 7.08 0.18
CA ARG A 228 26.00 5.68 0.16
C ARG A 228 24.92 4.76 -0.39
N GLN A 229 23.68 4.92 0.05
CA GLN A 229 22.53 4.16 -0.44
C GLN A 229 22.25 4.44 -1.93
N ALA A 230 22.35 5.70 -2.34
CA ALA A 230 22.21 6.08 -3.74
C ALA A 230 23.28 5.44 -4.63
N LEU A 231 24.52 5.36 -4.17
CA LEU A 231 25.63 4.76 -4.91
C LEU A 231 25.58 3.21 -4.89
N GLU A 232 25.03 2.61 -3.85
CA GLU A 232 24.74 1.17 -3.82
C GLU A 232 23.77 0.80 -4.94
N GLN A 233 22.71 1.60 -5.11
CA GLN A 233 21.67 1.37 -6.12
C GLN A 233 22.11 1.83 -7.52
N TYR A 234 22.81 2.95 -7.59
CA TYR A 234 23.25 3.59 -8.83
C TYR A 234 24.76 3.90 -8.79
N PRO A 235 25.64 2.91 -9.04
CA PRO A 235 27.09 3.09 -8.90
C PRO A 235 27.69 4.18 -9.82
N LYS A 236 26.97 4.57 -10.87
CA LYS A 236 27.37 5.63 -11.82
C LYS A 236 26.72 6.99 -11.53
N PHE A 237 26.17 7.19 -10.35
CA PHE A 237 25.50 8.42 -9.95
C PHE A 237 26.52 9.48 -9.50
N MET A 238 27.14 10.14 -10.48
CA MET A 238 28.29 11.02 -10.31
C MET A 238 28.08 12.15 -9.28
N ILE A 239 26.92 12.82 -9.29
CA ILE A 239 26.65 13.92 -8.35
C ILE A 239 26.65 13.43 -6.90
N MET A 240 26.09 12.25 -6.63
CA MET A 240 26.11 11.67 -5.28
C MET A 240 27.50 11.21 -4.86
N ALA A 241 28.32 10.72 -5.80
CA ALA A 241 29.71 10.39 -5.51
C ALA A 241 30.52 11.65 -5.14
N ASN A 242 30.31 12.74 -5.87
CA ASN A 242 30.96 14.02 -5.58
C ASN A 242 30.49 14.63 -4.25
N GLU A 243 29.21 14.59 -3.94
CA GLU A 243 28.67 15.08 -2.65
C GLU A 243 29.22 14.23 -1.49
N LEU A 244 29.26 12.90 -1.64
CA LEU A 244 29.88 12.03 -0.64
C LEU A 244 31.37 12.34 -0.45
N ALA A 245 32.10 12.52 -1.54
CA ALA A 245 33.52 12.89 -1.48
C ALA A 245 33.72 14.21 -0.72
N ALA A 246 32.90 15.23 -1.00
CA ALA A 246 32.96 16.52 -0.30
C ALA A 246 32.72 16.35 1.22
N LEU A 247 31.71 15.59 1.62
CA LEU A 247 31.45 15.30 3.04
C LEU A 247 32.61 14.57 3.71
N LEU A 248 33.21 13.57 3.03
CA LEU A 248 34.32 12.80 3.57
C LEU A 248 35.62 13.63 3.68
N ILE A 249 35.85 14.58 2.75
CA ILE A 249 36.96 15.54 2.84
C ILE A 249 36.82 16.40 4.12
N GLU A 250 35.65 16.97 4.36
CA GLU A 250 35.34 17.77 5.56
C GLU A 250 35.54 16.97 6.85
N GLN A 251 35.23 15.67 6.83
CA GLN A 251 35.44 14.75 7.95
C GLN A 251 36.89 14.21 8.07
N LYS A 252 37.82 14.59 7.17
CA LYS A 252 39.18 14.05 7.06
C LYS A 252 39.24 12.53 6.83
N LYS A 253 38.22 11.97 6.14
CA LYS A 253 38.09 10.54 5.80
C LYS A 253 38.04 10.34 4.27
N ALA A 254 38.74 11.17 3.53
CA ALA A 254 38.72 11.19 2.08
C ALA A 254 39.18 9.82 1.48
N ASP A 255 38.44 9.34 0.44
CA ASP A 255 38.80 8.15 -0.33
C ASP A 255 38.76 8.47 -1.83
N SER A 256 39.94 8.45 -2.49
CA SER A 256 40.05 8.75 -3.90
C SER A 256 39.34 7.75 -4.79
N LYS A 257 39.23 6.49 -4.37
CA LYS A 257 38.59 5.42 -5.14
C LYS A 257 37.11 5.72 -5.44
N LEU A 258 36.48 6.53 -4.61
CA LEU A 258 35.09 6.93 -4.80
C LEU A 258 34.85 7.70 -6.11
N LEU A 259 35.82 8.53 -6.53
CA LEU A 259 35.71 9.40 -7.72
C LEU A 259 36.43 8.84 -8.96
N GLU A 260 37.32 7.88 -8.81
CA GLU A 260 38.06 7.29 -9.92
C GLU A 260 37.18 6.83 -11.09
N PRO A 261 36.02 6.18 -10.88
CA PRO A 261 35.13 5.74 -11.96
C PRO A 261 34.56 6.87 -12.82
N PHE A 262 34.59 8.11 -12.33
CA PHE A 262 34.01 9.28 -13.00
C PHE A 262 35.05 10.17 -13.67
N VAL A 263 36.32 9.86 -13.55
CA VAL A 263 37.40 10.66 -14.15
C VAL A 263 37.41 10.46 -15.67
N SER A 264 37.06 11.52 -16.38
CA SER A 264 37.10 11.56 -17.85
C SER A 264 37.42 12.96 -18.31
N ARG A 265 37.79 13.13 -19.60
CA ARG A 265 38.01 14.46 -20.19
C ARG A 265 36.80 15.38 -20.15
N SER A 266 35.59 14.82 -20.00
CA SER A 266 34.34 15.56 -19.89
C SER A 266 33.80 15.65 -18.45
N ALA A 267 34.61 15.26 -17.46
CA ALA A 267 34.21 15.34 -16.06
C ALA A 267 34.06 16.80 -15.63
N PRO A 268 33.11 17.12 -14.71
CA PRO A 268 32.97 18.45 -14.14
C PRO A 268 34.25 18.90 -13.44
N THR A 269 34.59 20.18 -13.57
CA THR A 269 35.76 20.75 -12.90
C THR A 269 35.70 20.53 -11.38
N GLU A 270 34.55 20.65 -10.78
CA GLU A 270 34.29 20.44 -9.34
C GLU A 270 34.65 19.02 -8.89
N LEU A 271 34.36 18.01 -9.71
CA LEU A 271 34.72 16.62 -9.43
C LEU A 271 36.25 16.43 -9.53
N LEU A 272 36.86 17.00 -10.54
CA LEU A 272 38.34 16.95 -10.71
C LEU A 272 39.05 17.65 -9.55
N LEU A 273 38.54 18.79 -9.09
CA LEU A 273 39.08 19.51 -7.92
C LEU A 273 38.89 18.71 -6.63
N SER A 274 37.73 18.04 -6.46
CA SER A 274 37.51 17.14 -5.31
C SER A 274 38.52 15.99 -5.31
N LEU A 275 38.81 15.41 -6.49
CA LEU A 275 39.83 14.36 -6.63
C LEU A 275 41.23 14.85 -6.26
N ILE A 276 41.60 16.06 -6.70
CA ILE A 276 42.92 16.68 -6.37
C ILE A 276 43.02 16.87 -4.85
N HIS A 277 42.01 17.42 -4.19
CA HIS A 277 41.98 17.61 -2.72
C HIS A 277 42.06 16.31 -1.94
N ILE A 278 41.54 15.20 -2.49
CA ILE A 278 41.65 13.88 -1.88
C ILE A 278 43.07 13.32 -2.05
N SER A 279 43.66 13.50 -3.24
CA SER A 279 44.94 12.92 -3.61
C SER A 279 46.14 13.67 -3.00
N GLU A 280 45.99 14.95 -2.70
CA GLU A 280 46.96 15.77 -2.02
C GLU A 280 46.46 16.17 -0.61
N PRO A 281 46.55 15.27 0.40
CA PRO A 281 46.31 15.68 1.77
C PRO A 281 47.34 16.76 2.12
N THR A 282 46.86 17.98 2.25
CA THR A 282 47.52 19.21 2.67
C THR A 282 48.89 19.03 3.30
N ARG A 283 49.93 19.44 2.59
CA ARG A 283 51.18 19.90 3.18
C ARG A 283 50.83 21.15 4.03
N HIS A 284 50.63 20.98 5.31
CA HIS A 284 50.75 22.00 6.36
C HIS A 284 51.58 21.43 7.47
#